data_be2db617b285a315ae0c44583a6691b4
#
_entry.id   be2db617b285a315ae0c44583a6691b4
#
_cell.length_a   1.000
_cell.length_b   1.000
_cell.length_c   1.000
_cell.angle_alpha   90.00
_cell.angle_beta   90.00
_cell.angle_gamma   90.00
#
_symmetry.space_group_name_H-M   'P 1'
#
loop_
_entity.id
_entity.type
_entity.pdbx_description
1 polymer ?
#
loop_
_entity_poly.entity_id
_entity_poly.type
_entity_poly.pdbx_seq_one_letter_code
_entity_poly.pdbx_strand_id
1 'polypeptide(L)'
;MNNNSKVLALKYRPQTFKDLIGQKTIVETIVNSIKIDKAPNAYLFTGIRGVGKTTLARIVAKALNCKNSIEKISEQDSCESCDCKSIANSNHIDVLEMDAASKTGVDDVRDLIEFSRYGPTSAKYKIFIIDEVHMLSKQAFNALLKTLEEPPSYLKFCLLYTSDAADE
;
A
#
# COMPACT_ATOMS: atom_id res chain seq x y z
N MET A 1 -26.21 23.13 2.37
CA MET A 1 -25.58 22.67 3.63
C MET A 1 -25.29 21.19 3.53
N ASN A 2 -24.09 20.82 3.06
CA ASN A 2 -23.68 19.40 2.98
C ASN A 2 -22.83 19.07 4.21
N ASN A 3 -23.50 18.58 5.25
CA ASN A 3 -22.84 17.96 6.40
C ASN A 3 -22.33 16.57 6.02
N ASN A 4 -21.21 16.50 5.32
CA ASN A 4 -20.43 15.28 5.22
C ASN A 4 -19.71 15.09 6.56
N SER A 5 -20.39 14.50 7.54
CA SER A 5 -19.77 14.00 8.77
C SER A 5 -18.87 12.81 8.40
N LYS A 6 -17.63 13.10 7.94
CA LYS A 6 -16.61 12.05 7.78
C LYS A 6 -16.44 11.39 9.14
N VAL A 7 -16.52 10.06 9.18
CA VAL A 7 -16.22 9.27 10.39
C VAL A 7 -14.87 9.73 10.95
N LEU A 8 -14.79 10.00 12.25
CA LEU A 8 -13.58 10.54 12.91
C LEU A 8 -12.31 9.77 12.53
N ALA A 9 -12.40 8.43 12.45
CA ALA A 9 -11.29 7.57 12.03
C ALA A 9 -10.75 7.89 10.63
N LEU A 10 -11.59 8.36 9.72
CA LEU A 10 -11.17 8.79 8.38
C LEU A 10 -10.62 10.21 8.40
N LYS A 11 -11.16 11.07 9.25
CA LYS A 11 -10.73 12.48 9.38
C LYS A 11 -9.32 12.60 9.95
N TYR A 12 -8.97 11.74 10.92
CA TYR A 12 -7.68 11.75 11.60
C TYR A 12 -6.71 10.68 11.13
N ARG A 13 -6.99 10.04 9.97
CA ARG A 13 -6.08 9.06 9.40
C ARG A 13 -4.76 9.72 9.01
N PRO A 14 -3.60 9.20 9.48
CA PRO A 14 -2.29 9.69 9.08
C PRO A 14 -2.15 9.78 7.55
N GLN A 15 -1.61 10.88 7.06
CA GLN A 15 -1.41 11.13 5.64
C GLN A 15 0.07 11.13 5.25
N THR A 16 0.95 11.30 6.21
CA THR A 16 2.40 11.38 6.03
C THR A 16 3.12 10.46 7.00
N PHE A 17 4.39 10.19 6.73
CA PHE A 17 5.23 9.40 7.64
C PHE A 17 5.39 10.07 9.02
N LYS A 18 5.34 11.39 9.13
CA LYS A 18 5.42 12.12 10.40
C LYS A 18 4.24 11.88 11.32
N ASP A 19 3.08 11.63 10.72
CA ASP A 19 1.84 11.40 11.48
C ASP A 19 1.79 9.99 12.11
N LEU A 20 2.74 9.11 11.72
CA LEU A 20 2.80 7.75 12.25
C LEU A 20 3.50 7.74 13.62
N ILE A 21 2.72 7.43 14.65
CA ILE A 21 3.21 7.37 16.02
C ILE A 21 3.77 5.97 16.32
N GLY A 22 4.96 5.90 16.93
CA GLY A 22 5.54 4.66 17.45
C GLY A 22 6.25 3.77 16.45
N GLN A 23 6.36 4.16 15.15
CA GLN A 23 6.95 3.35 14.09
C GLN A 23 8.20 3.98 13.43
N LYS A 24 8.94 4.78 14.19
CA LYS A 24 10.05 5.61 13.68
C LYS A 24 11.10 4.79 12.90
N THR A 25 11.56 3.68 13.45
CA THR A 25 12.58 2.83 12.82
C THR A 25 12.12 2.23 11.49
N ILE A 26 10.86 1.76 11.43
CA ILE A 26 10.27 1.21 10.21
C ILE A 26 10.18 2.30 9.13
N VAL A 27 9.69 3.47 9.52
CA VAL A 27 9.57 4.64 8.64
C VAL A 27 10.93 5.05 8.08
N GLU A 28 11.95 5.18 8.93
CA GLU A 28 13.31 5.54 8.52
C GLU A 28 13.89 4.51 7.53
N THR A 29 13.68 3.22 7.78
CA THR A 29 14.14 2.16 6.88
C THR A 29 13.48 2.25 5.51
N ILE A 30 12.16 2.45 5.46
CA ILE A 30 11.41 2.59 4.20
C ILE A 30 11.86 3.84 3.45
N VAL A 31 11.90 4.98 4.13
CA VAL A 31 12.31 6.27 3.54
C VAL A 31 13.72 6.18 2.97
N ASN A 32 14.67 5.59 3.71
CA ASN A 32 16.04 5.41 3.25
C ASN A 32 16.12 4.51 2.01
N SER A 33 15.35 3.40 1.97
CA SER A 33 15.33 2.51 0.79
C SER A 33 14.83 3.23 -0.47
N ILE A 34 13.83 4.10 -0.31
CA ILE A 34 13.30 4.89 -1.42
C ILE A 34 14.31 5.97 -1.85
N LYS A 35 14.99 6.64 -0.91
CA LYS A 35 16.01 7.67 -1.20
C LYS A 35 17.16 7.14 -2.05
N ILE A 36 17.60 5.91 -1.80
CA ILE A 36 18.72 5.28 -2.54
C ILE A 36 18.26 4.50 -3.76
N ASP A 37 16.98 4.64 -4.15
CA ASP A 37 16.33 3.93 -5.27
C ASP A 37 16.45 2.38 -5.18
N LYS A 38 16.46 1.86 -3.95
CA LYS A 38 16.50 0.42 -3.63
C LYS A 38 15.24 -0.04 -2.90
N ALA A 39 14.10 0.53 -3.27
CA ALA A 39 12.82 0.10 -2.72
C ALA A 39 12.54 -1.36 -3.11
N PRO A 40 12.23 -2.26 -2.15
CA PRO A 40 11.92 -3.66 -2.45
C PRO A 40 10.70 -3.79 -3.34
N ASN A 41 10.56 -4.96 -3.99
CA ASN A 41 9.39 -5.24 -4.83
C ASN A 41 8.15 -5.60 -4.00
N ALA A 42 8.35 -6.09 -2.77
CA ALA A 42 7.25 -6.41 -1.86
C ALA A 42 7.57 -5.94 -0.44
N TYR A 43 6.58 -5.34 0.20
CA TYR A 43 6.54 -5.01 1.62
C TYR A 43 5.54 -5.94 2.30
N LEU A 44 5.92 -6.54 3.41
CA LEU A 44 5.00 -7.30 4.27
C LEU A 44 4.84 -6.56 5.59
N PHE A 45 3.64 -6.07 5.86
CA PHE A 45 3.28 -5.41 7.11
C PHE A 45 2.49 -6.38 7.98
N THR A 46 3.06 -6.73 9.11
CA THR A 46 2.44 -7.65 10.09
C THR A 46 2.06 -6.91 11.37
N GLY A 47 1.12 -7.42 12.10
CA GLY A 47 0.70 -6.88 13.39
C GLY A 47 -0.79 -7.02 13.64
N ILE A 48 -1.21 -6.69 14.86
CA ILE A 48 -2.61 -6.77 15.27
C ILE A 48 -3.51 -5.82 14.47
N ARG A 49 -4.81 -6.07 14.52
CA ARG A 49 -5.79 -5.20 13.86
C ARG A 49 -5.76 -3.80 14.46
N GLY A 50 -5.87 -2.79 13.61
CA GLY A 50 -5.97 -1.38 14.04
C GLY A 50 -4.63 -0.66 14.24
N VAL A 51 -3.47 -1.31 14.11
CA VAL A 51 -2.15 -0.65 14.25
C VAL A 51 -1.76 0.27 13.07
N GLY A 52 -2.61 0.39 12.06
CA GLY A 52 -2.39 1.31 10.95
C GLY A 52 -1.68 0.71 9.73
N LYS A 53 -1.66 -0.62 9.57
CA LYS A 53 -1.02 -1.31 8.41
C LYS A 53 -1.48 -0.76 7.06
N THR A 54 -2.79 -0.67 6.85
CA THR A 54 -3.37 -0.16 5.60
C THR A 54 -3.02 1.32 5.39
N THR A 55 -2.96 2.11 6.46
CA THR A 55 -2.54 3.51 6.40
C THR A 55 -1.06 3.61 5.99
N LEU A 56 -0.19 2.81 6.60
CA LEU A 56 1.23 2.76 6.25
C LEU A 56 1.43 2.34 4.79
N ALA A 57 0.71 1.33 4.30
CA ALA A 57 0.77 0.88 2.91
C ALA A 57 0.42 2.02 1.93
N ARG A 58 -0.62 2.80 2.22
CA ARG A 58 -0.99 3.95 1.39
C ARG A 58 0.05 5.07 1.42
N ILE A 59 0.65 5.34 2.59
CA ILE A 59 1.73 6.33 2.71
C ILE A 59 2.96 5.88 1.90
N VAL A 60 3.31 4.58 1.95
CA VAL A 60 4.39 4.02 1.14
C VAL A 60 4.07 4.12 -0.35
N ALA A 61 2.85 3.80 -0.76
CA ALA A 61 2.41 3.93 -2.15
C ALA A 61 2.48 5.38 -2.66
N LYS A 62 2.10 6.34 -1.82
CA LYS A 62 2.29 7.78 -2.11
C LYS A 62 3.77 8.13 -2.27
N ALA A 63 4.62 7.70 -1.35
CA ALA A 63 6.05 8.01 -1.37
C ALA A 63 6.75 7.44 -2.61
N LEU A 64 6.41 6.21 -3.02
CA LEU A 64 6.95 5.56 -4.21
C LEU A 64 6.55 6.26 -5.51
N ASN A 65 5.34 6.83 -5.57
CA ASN A 65 4.78 7.44 -6.77
C ASN A 65 4.81 8.97 -6.76
N CYS A 66 5.28 9.60 -5.68
CA CYS A 66 5.34 11.04 -5.61
C CYS A 66 6.43 11.61 -6.52
N LYS A 67 6.08 12.63 -7.29
CA LYS A 67 6.99 13.35 -8.20
C LYS A 67 7.91 14.33 -7.47
N ASN A 68 7.58 14.66 -6.22
CA ASN A 68 8.42 15.52 -5.39
C ASN A 68 9.53 14.71 -4.71
N SER A 69 10.62 15.40 -4.28
CA SER A 69 11.67 14.72 -3.52
C SER A 69 11.10 14.12 -2.23
N ILE A 70 11.65 12.99 -1.84
CA ILE A 70 11.19 12.26 -0.64
C ILE A 70 11.35 13.08 0.65
N GLU A 71 12.28 14.04 0.67
CA GLU A 71 12.44 14.99 1.77
C GLU A 71 11.19 15.85 1.96
N LYS A 72 10.54 16.26 0.86
CA LYS A 72 9.28 16.99 0.90
C LYS A 72 8.09 16.11 1.32
N ILE A 73 8.13 14.82 0.99
CA ILE A 73 7.07 13.87 1.38
C ILE A 73 7.04 13.62 2.88
N SER A 74 8.22 13.64 3.54
CA SER A 74 8.31 13.48 4.98
C SER A 74 7.89 14.74 5.76
N GLU A 75 7.87 15.90 5.11
CA GLU A 75 7.69 17.20 5.77
C GLU A 75 6.38 17.94 5.46
N GLN A 76 5.68 17.60 4.39
CA GLN A 76 4.51 18.36 3.95
C GLN A 76 3.23 17.55 3.88
N ASP A 77 2.16 18.20 4.39
CA ASP A 77 0.79 17.88 4.08
C ASP A 77 0.59 17.89 2.56
N SER A 78 0.02 16.80 2.05
CA SER A 78 -0.53 16.64 0.71
C SER A 78 0.20 17.35 -0.44
N CYS A 79 0.99 16.60 -1.18
CA CYS A 79 1.41 16.99 -2.52
C CYS A 79 0.17 17.21 -3.40
N GLU A 80 -0.14 18.48 -3.72
CA GLU A 80 -1.30 18.81 -4.57
C GLU A 80 -1.03 18.62 -6.06
N SER A 81 0.24 18.57 -6.46
CA SER A 81 0.69 18.54 -7.85
C SER A 81 0.85 17.14 -8.43
N CYS A 82 0.56 16.07 -7.69
CA CYS A 82 0.67 14.69 -8.14
C CYS A 82 -0.50 13.83 -7.66
N ASP A 83 -0.49 12.56 -8.03
CA ASP A 83 -1.56 11.61 -7.76
C ASP A 83 -1.73 11.23 -6.28
N CYS A 84 -1.00 11.90 -5.36
CA CYS A 84 -0.99 11.61 -3.93
C CYS A 84 -2.38 11.67 -3.28
N LYS A 85 -3.23 12.60 -3.70
CA LYS A 85 -4.62 12.69 -3.19
C LYS A 85 -5.45 11.48 -3.62
N SER A 86 -5.31 11.07 -4.87
CA SER A 86 -6.03 9.90 -5.41
C SER A 86 -5.59 8.63 -4.72
N ILE A 87 -4.28 8.46 -4.46
CA ILE A 87 -3.72 7.33 -3.72
C ILE A 87 -4.23 7.32 -2.28
N ALA A 88 -4.21 8.47 -1.59
CA ALA A 88 -4.69 8.58 -0.22
C ALA A 88 -6.19 8.21 -0.09
N ASN A 89 -6.97 8.49 -1.13
CA ASN A 89 -8.41 8.19 -1.18
C ASN A 89 -8.73 6.81 -1.80
N SER A 90 -7.71 5.97 -2.06
CA SER A 90 -7.89 4.63 -2.70
C SER A 90 -8.59 4.71 -4.06
N ASN A 91 -8.30 5.75 -4.84
CA ASN A 91 -8.94 6.01 -6.13
C ASN A 91 -7.91 6.31 -7.24
N HIS A 92 -6.77 5.64 -7.21
CA HIS A 92 -5.73 5.79 -8.22
C HIS A 92 -5.68 4.56 -9.12
N ILE A 93 -5.62 4.78 -10.44
CA ILE A 93 -5.65 3.70 -11.44
C ILE A 93 -4.48 2.72 -11.32
N ASP A 94 -3.31 3.21 -10.90
CA ASP A 94 -2.09 2.40 -10.76
C ASP A 94 -1.86 1.90 -9.32
N VAL A 95 -2.74 2.22 -8.36
CA VAL A 95 -2.67 1.74 -6.98
C VAL A 95 -3.97 1.05 -6.63
N LEU A 96 -3.95 -0.27 -6.66
CA LEU A 96 -5.12 -1.10 -6.44
C LEU A 96 -5.11 -1.69 -5.03
N GLU A 97 -6.23 -1.54 -4.34
CA GLU A 97 -6.45 -2.15 -3.03
C GLU A 97 -7.42 -3.32 -3.16
N MET A 98 -7.05 -4.45 -2.61
CA MET A 98 -7.89 -5.65 -2.52
C MET A 98 -7.94 -6.11 -1.07
N ASP A 99 -9.14 -6.35 -0.57
CA ASP A 99 -9.36 -7.02 0.70
C ASP A 99 -9.55 -8.51 0.46
N ALA A 100 -8.58 -9.32 0.86
CA ALA A 100 -8.60 -10.76 0.69
C ALA A 100 -9.64 -11.45 1.61
N ALA A 101 -10.17 -10.77 2.62
CA ALA A 101 -11.28 -11.31 3.43
C ALA A 101 -12.60 -11.32 2.64
N SER A 102 -12.78 -10.35 1.74
CA SER A 102 -13.98 -10.27 0.87
C SER A 102 -13.78 -10.89 -0.51
N LYS A 103 -12.54 -10.97 -1.00
CA LYS A 103 -12.14 -11.49 -2.30
C LYS A 103 -11.10 -12.59 -2.15
N THR A 104 -11.56 -13.77 -1.76
CA THR A 104 -10.70 -14.93 -1.44
C THR A 104 -10.42 -15.82 -2.67
N GLY A 105 -11.12 -15.58 -3.77
CA GLY A 105 -11.13 -16.44 -4.94
C GLY A 105 -9.87 -16.36 -5.80
N VAL A 106 -9.60 -17.45 -6.50
CA VAL A 106 -8.50 -17.51 -7.47
C VAL A 106 -8.74 -16.54 -8.64
N ASP A 107 -9.97 -16.32 -9.04
CA ASP A 107 -10.30 -15.46 -10.19
C ASP A 107 -10.05 -13.99 -9.87
N ASP A 108 -10.36 -13.52 -8.65
CA ASP A 108 -10.02 -12.16 -8.21
C ASP A 108 -8.52 -11.89 -8.28
N VAL A 109 -7.70 -12.87 -7.87
CA VAL A 109 -6.22 -12.75 -7.92
C VAL A 109 -5.71 -12.88 -9.36
N ARG A 110 -6.34 -13.69 -10.21
CA ARG A 110 -5.99 -13.78 -11.63
C ARG A 110 -6.23 -12.48 -12.36
N ASP A 111 -7.35 -11.80 -12.10
CA ASP A 111 -7.63 -10.49 -12.66
C ASP A 111 -6.57 -9.46 -12.24
N LEU A 112 -6.15 -9.50 -10.98
CA LEU A 112 -5.08 -8.65 -10.48
C LEU A 112 -3.73 -8.95 -11.19
N ILE A 113 -3.39 -10.23 -11.36
CA ILE A 113 -2.18 -10.67 -12.07
C ILE A 113 -2.23 -10.28 -13.55
N GLU A 114 -3.38 -10.44 -14.20
CA GLU A 114 -3.57 -10.00 -15.59
C GLU A 114 -3.34 -8.49 -15.71
N PHE A 115 -3.91 -7.71 -14.79
CA PHE A 115 -3.72 -6.28 -14.75
C PHE A 115 -2.26 -5.88 -14.46
N SER A 116 -1.48 -6.74 -13.77
CA SER A 116 -0.06 -6.50 -13.48
C SER A 116 0.83 -6.57 -14.72
N ARG A 117 0.39 -7.22 -15.78
CA ARG A 117 1.16 -7.37 -17.04
C ARG A 117 1.28 -6.07 -17.82
N TYR A 118 0.36 -5.16 -17.58
CA TYR A 118 0.39 -3.82 -18.18
C TYR A 118 1.14 -2.87 -17.26
N GLY A 119 2.03 -2.07 -17.81
CA GLY A 119 2.77 -1.02 -17.08
C GLY A 119 1.83 0.01 -16.43
N PRO A 120 2.35 0.86 -15.56
CA PRO A 120 1.57 1.94 -14.96
C PRO A 120 1.13 2.94 -16.03
N THR A 121 -0.04 3.54 -15.84
CA THR A 121 -0.65 4.49 -16.77
C THR A 121 -0.15 5.91 -16.53
N SER A 122 -0.05 6.33 -15.29
CA SER A 122 0.31 7.70 -14.91
C SER A 122 1.40 7.77 -13.84
N ALA A 123 1.49 6.77 -12.98
CA ALA A 123 2.43 6.71 -11.87
C ALA A 123 3.79 6.12 -12.28
N LYS A 124 4.79 6.21 -11.39
CA LYS A 124 6.09 5.56 -11.57
C LYS A 124 5.98 4.04 -11.39
N TYR A 125 5.23 3.62 -10.41
CA TYR A 125 5.02 2.21 -10.06
C TYR A 125 3.53 1.86 -10.05
N LYS A 126 3.22 0.65 -10.51
CA LYS A 126 1.95 -0.01 -10.27
C LYS A 126 2.04 -0.71 -8.91
N ILE A 127 1.12 -0.44 -8.00
CA ILE A 127 1.19 -0.92 -6.62
C ILE A 127 -0.09 -1.68 -6.28
N PHE A 128 0.08 -2.88 -5.75
CA PHE A 128 -1.02 -3.68 -5.22
C PHE A 128 -0.95 -3.72 -3.69
N ILE A 129 -1.99 -3.24 -3.05
CA ILE A 129 -2.18 -3.34 -1.60
C ILE A 129 -3.18 -4.46 -1.36
N ILE A 130 -2.73 -5.56 -0.76
CA ILE A 130 -3.55 -6.73 -0.46
C ILE A 130 -3.72 -6.81 1.05
N ASP A 131 -4.91 -6.48 1.53
CA ASP A 131 -5.26 -6.55 2.95
C ASP A 131 -5.68 -7.98 3.32
N GLU A 132 -5.33 -8.40 4.53
CA GLU A 132 -5.61 -9.73 5.07
C GLU A 132 -5.14 -10.87 4.14
N VAL A 133 -3.91 -10.79 3.63
CA VAL A 133 -3.37 -11.70 2.60
C VAL A 133 -3.47 -13.19 3.00
N HIS A 134 -3.48 -13.51 4.29
CA HIS A 134 -3.66 -14.87 4.82
C HIS A 134 -5.06 -15.46 4.57
N MET A 135 -6.05 -14.61 4.24
CA MET A 135 -7.41 -15.05 3.92
C MET A 135 -7.56 -15.53 2.48
N LEU A 136 -6.55 -15.37 1.63
CA LEU A 136 -6.54 -15.91 0.28
C LEU A 136 -6.62 -17.45 0.31
N SER A 137 -7.36 -18.02 -0.62
CA SER A 137 -7.33 -19.45 -0.84
C SER A 137 -5.92 -19.91 -1.22
N LYS A 138 -5.56 -21.16 -0.91
CA LYS A 138 -4.24 -21.72 -1.26
C LYS A 138 -3.91 -21.59 -2.75
N GLN A 139 -4.92 -21.75 -3.61
CA GLN A 139 -4.73 -21.62 -5.06
C GLN A 139 -4.50 -20.17 -5.48
N ALA A 140 -5.23 -19.21 -4.88
CA ALA A 140 -5.06 -17.77 -5.11
C ALA A 140 -3.68 -17.31 -4.64
N PHE A 141 -3.26 -17.72 -3.46
CA PHE A 141 -1.95 -17.41 -2.91
C PHE A 141 -0.80 -17.97 -3.79
N ASN A 142 -0.90 -19.23 -4.23
CA ASN A 142 0.09 -19.83 -5.13
C ASN A 142 0.17 -19.12 -6.49
N ALA A 143 -0.96 -18.61 -7.00
CA ALA A 143 -0.95 -17.81 -8.23
C ALA A 143 -0.21 -16.47 -8.02
N LEU A 144 -0.43 -15.84 -6.87
CA LEU A 144 0.24 -14.59 -6.50
C LEU A 144 1.75 -14.77 -6.31
N LEU A 145 2.18 -15.87 -5.69
CA LEU A 145 3.60 -16.16 -5.43
C LEU A 145 4.46 -16.13 -6.69
N LYS A 146 3.96 -16.65 -7.81
CA LYS A 146 4.70 -16.62 -9.10
C LYS A 146 5.02 -15.18 -9.53
N THR A 147 4.10 -14.27 -9.33
CA THR A 147 4.32 -12.85 -9.68
C THR A 147 5.20 -12.14 -8.64
N LEU A 148 5.17 -12.59 -7.38
CA LEU A 148 6.03 -12.06 -6.32
C LEU A 148 7.50 -12.51 -6.47
N GLU A 149 7.75 -13.70 -7.02
CA GLU A 149 9.11 -14.23 -7.24
C GLU A 149 9.83 -13.48 -8.35
N GLU A 150 9.13 -13.19 -9.45
CA GLU A 150 9.68 -12.48 -10.61
C GLU A 150 8.78 -11.32 -11.05
N PRO A 151 8.65 -10.26 -10.23
CA PRO A 151 7.79 -9.13 -10.57
C PRO A 151 8.41 -8.26 -11.66
N PRO A 152 7.61 -7.69 -12.57
CA PRO A 152 8.08 -6.61 -13.43
C PRO A 152 8.69 -5.48 -12.60
N SER A 153 9.69 -4.78 -13.13
CA SER A 153 10.40 -3.71 -12.43
C SER A 153 9.51 -2.56 -11.94
N TYR A 154 8.40 -2.34 -12.62
CA TYR A 154 7.41 -1.31 -12.29
C TYR A 154 6.37 -1.77 -11.27
N LEU A 155 6.34 -3.05 -10.89
CA LEU A 155 5.32 -3.60 -9.99
C LEU A 155 5.84 -3.66 -8.56
N LYS A 156 5.03 -3.17 -7.62
CA LYS A 156 5.31 -3.22 -6.18
C LYS A 156 4.10 -3.80 -5.44
N PHE A 157 4.39 -4.52 -4.36
CA PHE A 157 3.36 -5.12 -3.50
C PHE A 157 3.44 -4.56 -2.09
N CYS A 158 2.29 -4.33 -1.48
CA CYS A 158 2.12 -4.10 -0.05
C CYS A 158 1.15 -5.17 0.49
N LEU A 159 1.70 -6.18 1.12
CA LEU A 159 0.94 -7.28 1.70
C LEU A 159 0.69 -7.01 3.18
N LEU A 160 -0.55 -7.08 3.61
CA LEU A 160 -0.92 -6.84 5.00
C LEU A 160 -1.40 -8.15 5.63
N TYR A 161 -0.81 -8.47 6.74
CA TYR A 161 -1.11 -9.66 7.52
C TYR A 161 -1.52 -9.26 8.94
N THR A 162 -2.67 -9.73 9.38
CA THR A 162 -3.09 -9.54 10.77
C THR A 162 -2.74 -10.80 11.56
N SER A 163 -1.86 -10.65 12.55
CA SER A 163 -1.64 -11.68 13.58
C SER A 163 -2.69 -11.52 14.68
N ASP A 164 -3.25 -12.61 15.16
CA ASP A 164 -4.03 -12.60 16.39
C ASP A 164 -3.10 -12.38 17.58
N ALA A 165 -3.54 -11.59 18.56
CA ALA A 165 -2.74 -11.27 19.77
C ALA A 165 -2.36 -12.52 20.61
N ALA A 166 -2.79 -13.70 20.18
CA ALA A 166 -2.48 -14.99 20.81
C ALA A 166 -1.26 -15.71 20.20
N ASP A 167 -0.72 -15.19 19.09
CA ASP A 167 0.43 -15.78 18.37
C ASP A 167 1.78 -15.12 18.73
N GLU A 168 1.80 -14.22 19.73
CA GLU A 168 3.01 -13.59 20.28
C GLU A 168 3.47 -14.22 21.59
#